data_fba2ed0686f3ba04eb9faa2bcdb343d9
#
_entry.id   fba2ed0686f3ba04eb9faa2bcdb343d9
#
_cell.length_a   1.000
_cell.length_b   1.000
_cell.length_c   1.000
_cell.angle_alpha   90.00
_cell.angle_beta   90.00
_cell.angle_gamma   90.00
#
_symmetry.space_group_name_H-M   'P 1'
#
loop_
_entity.id
_entity.type
_entity.pdbx_description
1 polymer ?
#
loop_
_entity_poly.entity_id
_entity_poly.type
_entity_poly.pdbx_seq_one_letter_code
_entity_poly.pdbx_strand_id
1 'polypeptide(L)'
;VEIVVPQTLQPVPEGEVGELVLTTINREAMPLLRYRTHDLTCIIPGECPCGRTHKRLARFKGRSDDMIILKGVNLFPIQIEKILMQFKELGSNYLITLETVNNSDEMLIEVELSDLFTDDYSVLQRLAKDITRQLKDELLLTQRLKLVAKGSLPVQEGKAVRVKDLRKFC
;
A
#
# COMPACT_ATOMS: atom_id res chain seq x y z
N VAL A 1 -15.81 -17.65 2.97
CA VAL A 1 -14.89 -16.70 2.32
C VAL A 1 -14.68 -17.11 0.89
N GLU A 2 -14.58 -16.13 0.00
CA GLU A 2 -14.23 -16.27 -1.40
C GLU A 2 -13.02 -15.36 -1.68
N ILE A 3 -12.16 -15.75 -2.62
CA ILE A 3 -11.12 -14.86 -3.18
C ILE A 3 -11.44 -14.69 -4.66
N VAL A 4 -11.57 -13.46 -5.10
CA VAL A 4 -12.04 -13.14 -6.45
C VAL A 4 -11.13 -12.14 -7.17
N VAL A 5 -11.16 -12.15 -8.50
CA VAL A 5 -10.55 -11.09 -9.32
C VAL A 5 -11.34 -9.79 -9.08
N PRO A 6 -10.70 -8.67 -8.68
CA PRO A 6 -11.42 -7.44 -8.30
C PRO A 6 -12.32 -6.87 -9.41
N GLN A 7 -11.93 -7.02 -10.68
CA GLN A 7 -12.62 -6.46 -11.84
C GLN A 7 -13.80 -7.33 -12.34
N THR A 8 -13.61 -8.65 -12.33
CA THR A 8 -14.56 -9.58 -12.93
C THR A 8 -15.41 -10.31 -11.90
N LEU A 9 -15.02 -10.28 -10.62
CA LEU A 9 -15.61 -11.03 -9.51
C LEU A 9 -15.62 -12.55 -9.71
N GLN A 10 -14.82 -13.05 -10.65
CA GLN A 10 -14.63 -14.49 -10.84
C GLN A 10 -13.71 -15.05 -9.75
N PRO A 11 -14.00 -16.25 -9.23
CA PRO A 11 -13.12 -16.88 -8.25
C PRO A 11 -11.72 -17.10 -8.81
N VAL A 12 -10.70 -16.96 -7.96
CA VAL A 12 -9.31 -17.31 -8.30
C VAL A 12 -8.95 -18.67 -7.68
N PRO A 13 -7.99 -19.42 -8.28
CA PRO A 13 -7.46 -20.64 -7.70
C PRO A 13 -6.83 -20.42 -6.33
N GLU A 14 -6.79 -21.48 -5.51
CA GLU A 14 -6.10 -21.43 -4.21
C GLU A 14 -4.60 -21.15 -4.41
N GLY A 15 -4.06 -20.25 -3.59
CA GLY A 15 -2.69 -19.77 -3.71
C GLY A 15 -2.54 -18.50 -4.55
N GLU A 16 -3.51 -18.18 -5.39
CA GLU A 16 -3.52 -16.93 -6.16
C GLU A 16 -4.11 -15.78 -5.36
N VAL A 17 -3.59 -14.57 -5.63
CA VAL A 17 -4.02 -13.34 -4.95
C VAL A 17 -5.26 -12.78 -5.61
N GLY A 18 -6.24 -12.45 -4.79
CA GLY A 18 -7.44 -11.75 -5.20
C GLY A 18 -8.06 -10.97 -4.04
N GLU A 19 -9.21 -10.36 -4.30
CA GLU A 19 -9.96 -9.62 -3.29
C GLU A 19 -10.76 -10.57 -2.40
N LEU A 20 -10.67 -10.33 -1.09
CA LEU A 20 -11.44 -11.08 -0.11
C LEU A 20 -12.91 -10.66 -0.13
N VAL A 21 -13.78 -11.65 -0.29
CA VAL A 21 -15.23 -11.51 -0.20
C VAL A 21 -15.76 -12.36 0.95
N LEU A 22 -16.60 -11.76 1.77
CA LEU A 22 -17.14 -12.38 2.97
C LEU A 22 -18.64 -12.58 2.88
N THR A 23 -19.10 -13.77 3.25
CA THR A 23 -20.50 -14.06 3.56
C THR A 23 -20.59 -14.55 5.00
N THR A 24 -21.41 -13.89 5.82
CA THR A 24 -21.64 -14.31 7.21
C THR A 24 -22.72 -15.41 7.24
N ILE A 25 -22.46 -16.47 8.00
CA ILE A 25 -23.37 -17.62 8.07
C ILE A 25 -24.29 -17.54 9.30
N ASN A 26 -23.76 -17.12 10.46
CA ASN A 26 -24.45 -17.16 11.74
C ASN A 26 -24.69 -15.78 12.37
N ARG A 27 -24.72 -14.71 11.56
CA ARG A 27 -24.93 -13.36 12.06
C ARG A 27 -26.37 -12.92 11.79
N GLU A 28 -27.14 -12.74 12.84
CA GLU A 28 -28.53 -12.27 12.75
C GLU A 28 -28.59 -10.76 12.57
N ALA A 29 -27.77 -10.00 13.31
CA ALA A 29 -27.64 -8.57 13.14
C ALA A 29 -26.58 -8.23 12.08
N MET A 30 -26.94 -7.42 11.08
CA MET A 30 -26.09 -7.04 9.94
C MET A 30 -25.51 -8.26 9.18
N PRO A 31 -26.35 -9.09 8.55
CA PRO A 31 -25.83 -10.16 7.70
C PRO A 31 -25.12 -9.57 6.50
N LEU A 32 -23.93 -10.11 6.18
CA LEU A 32 -23.17 -9.75 5.00
C LEU A 32 -23.32 -10.86 3.95
N LEU A 33 -23.76 -10.51 2.76
CA LEU A 33 -23.84 -11.43 1.62
C LEU A 33 -22.88 -10.96 0.55
N ARG A 34 -21.84 -11.76 0.28
CA ARG A 34 -20.77 -11.48 -0.67
C ARG A 34 -20.20 -10.05 -0.54
N TYR A 35 -19.94 -9.66 0.71
CA TYR A 35 -19.40 -8.34 1.03
C TYR A 35 -17.95 -8.23 0.55
N ARG A 36 -17.67 -7.27 -0.30
CA ARG A 36 -16.33 -6.94 -0.79
C ARG A 36 -15.57 -6.16 0.28
N THR A 37 -14.46 -6.74 0.76
CA THR A 37 -13.63 -6.05 1.77
C THR A 37 -12.64 -5.07 1.13
N HIS A 38 -12.39 -5.24 -0.17
CA HIS A 38 -11.31 -4.61 -0.93
C HIS A 38 -9.90 -5.02 -0.50
N ASP A 39 -9.74 -5.90 0.49
CA ASP A 39 -8.43 -6.38 0.92
C ASP A 39 -7.94 -7.49 -0.01
N LEU A 40 -6.68 -7.40 -0.42
CA LEU A 40 -6.04 -8.40 -1.28
C LEU A 40 -5.31 -9.45 -0.44
N THR A 41 -5.67 -10.71 -0.65
CA THR A 41 -5.08 -11.87 0.02
C THR A 41 -5.17 -13.11 -0.87
N CYS A 42 -4.73 -14.27 -0.37
CA CYS A 42 -4.96 -15.57 -1.00
C CYS A 42 -5.31 -16.61 0.06
N ILE A 43 -5.95 -17.70 -0.37
CA ILE A 43 -6.12 -18.90 0.45
C ILE A 43 -4.81 -19.67 0.43
N ILE A 44 -4.26 -19.95 1.60
CA ILE A 44 -3.06 -20.79 1.72
C ILE A 44 -3.48 -22.25 1.45
N PRO A 45 -2.94 -22.89 0.40
CA PRO A 45 -3.31 -24.26 0.08
C PRO A 45 -2.82 -25.26 1.15
N GLY A 46 -3.46 -26.41 1.19
CA GLY A 46 -3.13 -27.54 2.08
C GLY A 46 -3.71 -27.41 3.49
N GLU A 47 -3.53 -28.48 4.25
CA GLU A 47 -4.06 -28.61 5.62
C GLU A 47 -3.31 -27.74 6.63
N CYS A 48 -4.02 -27.35 7.68
CA CYS A 48 -3.39 -26.62 8.78
C CYS A 48 -2.61 -27.61 9.67
N PRO A 49 -1.34 -27.34 10.02
CA PRO A 49 -0.57 -28.18 10.93
C PRO A 49 -1.23 -28.41 12.31
N CYS A 50 -2.19 -27.56 12.70
CA CYS A 50 -2.94 -27.70 13.94
C CYS A 50 -4.19 -28.60 13.83
N GLY A 51 -4.42 -29.26 12.67
CA GLY A 51 -5.55 -30.16 12.42
C GLY A 51 -6.89 -29.48 12.14
N ARG A 52 -6.95 -28.13 12.03
CA ARG A 52 -8.18 -27.42 11.68
C ARG A 52 -8.47 -27.54 10.18
N THR A 53 -9.74 -27.73 9.85
CA THR A 53 -10.23 -27.89 8.47
C THR A 53 -10.59 -26.55 7.79
N HIS A 54 -10.57 -25.43 8.53
CA HIS A 54 -10.89 -24.13 7.97
C HIS A 54 -9.80 -23.63 7.01
N LYS A 55 -10.24 -22.98 5.92
CA LYS A 55 -9.34 -22.32 5.00
C LYS A 55 -8.54 -21.22 5.71
N ARG A 56 -7.25 -21.15 5.42
CA ARG A 56 -6.34 -20.17 5.99
C ARG A 56 -6.11 -19.05 5.00
N LEU A 57 -6.17 -17.80 5.46
CA LEU A 57 -5.83 -16.64 4.66
C LEU A 57 -4.37 -16.23 4.90
N ALA A 58 -3.69 -15.82 3.84
CA ALA A 58 -2.39 -15.18 3.94
C ALA A 58 -2.51 -13.77 4.54
N ARG A 59 -1.38 -13.13 4.84
CA ARG A 59 -1.38 -11.72 5.21
C ARG A 59 -1.89 -10.87 4.05
N PHE A 60 -2.62 -9.80 4.37
CA PHE A 60 -3.07 -8.84 3.37
C PHE A 60 -1.88 -8.21 2.64
N LYS A 61 -2.01 -8.09 1.32
CA LYS A 61 -0.97 -7.51 0.45
C LYS A 61 -1.24 -6.05 0.11
N GLY A 62 -2.44 -5.56 0.41
CA GLY A 62 -2.90 -4.21 0.12
C GLY A 62 -4.42 -4.21 -0.07
N ARG A 63 -4.92 -3.13 -0.66
CA ARG A 63 -6.34 -2.98 -0.99
C ARG A 63 -6.50 -2.76 -2.49
N SER A 64 -7.56 -3.34 -3.07
CA SER A 64 -7.87 -3.19 -4.49
C SER A 64 -8.30 -1.77 -4.87
N ASP A 65 -8.90 -1.04 -3.91
CA ASP A 65 -9.33 0.35 -4.07
C ASP A 65 -8.23 1.40 -3.81
N ASP A 66 -7.10 0.99 -3.23
CA ASP A 66 -5.93 1.85 -3.01
C ASP A 66 -4.85 1.65 -4.09
N MET A 67 -5.13 0.85 -5.13
CA MET A 67 -4.17 0.57 -6.20
C MET A 67 -3.92 1.81 -7.06
N ILE A 68 -2.64 2.14 -7.21
CA ILE A 68 -2.17 3.22 -8.09
C ILE A 68 -1.67 2.59 -9.38
N ILE A 69 -2.16 3.07 -10.52
CA ILE A 69 -1.57 2.72 -11.82
C ILE A 69 -0.69 3.89 -12.26
N LEU A 70 0.61 3.66 -12.36
CA LEU A 70 1.57 4.67 -12.81
C LEU A 70 2.45 4.09 -13.92
N LYS A 71 2.43 4.72 -15.10
CA LYS A 71 3.21 4.28 -16.29
C LYS A 71 3.02 2.78 -16.60
N GLY A 72 1.80 2.26 -16.42
CA GLY A 72 1.47 0.84 -16.68
C GLY A 72 1.87 -0.14 -15.57
N VAL A 73 2.42 0.35 -14.44
CA VAL A 73 2.77 -0.47 -13.28
C VAL A 73 1.71 -0.30 -12.19
N ASN A 74 1.25 -1.42 -11.63
CA ASN A 74 0.34 -1.44 -10.49
C ASN A 74 1.12 -1.34 -9.19
N LEU A 75 0.85 -0.30 -8.42
CA LEU A 75 1.50 0.00 -7.15
C LEU A 75 0.49 0.03 -6.02
N PHE A 76 0.93 -0.35 -4.84
CA PHE A 76 0.15 -0.23 -3.62
C PHE A 76 0.89 0.63 -2.59
N PRO A 77 0.22 1.61 -1.95
CA PRO A 77 0.84 2.47 -0.93
C PRO A 77 1.56 1.70 0.16
N ILE A 78 1.05 0.52 0.53
CA ILE A 78 1.66 -0.35 1.53
C ILE A 78 3.06 -0.87 1.14
N GLN A 79 3.37 -0.97 -0.16
CA GLN A 79 4.71 -1.35 -0.62
C GLN A 79 5.71 -0.22 -0.32
N ILE A 80 5.29 1.03 -0.58
CA ILE A 80 6.08 2.22 -0.28
C ILE A 80 6.28 2.34 1.23
N GLU A 81 5.20 2.21 2.02
CA GLU A 81 5.26 2.26 3.48
C GLU A 81 6.26 1.24 4.05
N LYS A 82 6.23 0.02 3.55
CA LYS A 82 7.12 -1.06 3.97
C LYS A 82 8.60 -0.72 3.81
N ILE A 83 8.93 0.02 2.75
CA ILE A 83 10.31 0.46 2.50
C ILE A 83 10.67 1.61 3.43
N LEU A 84 9.80 2.63 3.50
CA LEU A 84 10.04 3.81 4.35
C LEU A 84 10.23 3.40 5.83
N MET A 85 9.42 2.47 6.33
CA MET A 85 9.48 2.02 7.73
C MET A 85 10.72 1.16 8.07
N GLN A 86 11.60 0.86 7.11
CA GLN A 86 12.89 0.23 7.39
C GLN A 86 13.94 1.24 7.89
N PHE A 87 13.72 2.52 7.63
CA PHE A 87 14.63 3.60 8.02
C PHE A 87 14.18 4.23 9.34
N LYS A 88 14.98 4.08 10.39
CA LYS A 88 14.68 4.61 11.72
C LYS A 88 14.69 6.13 11.82
N GLU A 89 15.35 6.77 10.84
CA GLU A 89 15.46 8.21 10.68
C GLU A 89 14.16 8.84 10.17
N LEU A 90 13.22 8.02 9.66
CA LEU A 90 11.93 8.48 9.16
C LEU A 90 10.84 8.35 10.22
N GLY A 91 9.90 9.28 10.17
CA GLY A 91 8.63 9.21 10.90
C GLY A 91 7.63 8.29 10.18
N SER A 92 6.49 8.06 10.82
CA SER A 92 5.40 7.24 10.26
C SER A 92 4.47 8.00 9.32
N ASN A 93 4.65 9.32 9.20
CA ASN A 93 3.80 10.17 8.36
C ASN A 93 4.45 10.39 6.99
N TYR A 94 3.71 10.06 5.94
CA TYR A 94 4.14 10.23 4.56
C TYR A 94 2.94 10.53 3.65
N LEU A 95 3.21 11.14 2.51
CA LEU A 95 2.22 11.48 1.49
C LEU A 95 2.77 11.12 0.11
N ILE A 96 1.97 10.44 -0.69
CA ILE A 96 2.23 10.13 -2.09
C ILE A 96 1.39 11.09 -2.93
N THR A 97 2.02 11.92 -3.73
CA THR A 97 1.33 12.80 -4.68
C THR A 97 1.59 12.32 -6.11
N LEU A 98 0.52 12.11 -6.85
CA LEU A 98 0.56 11.78 -8.28
C LEU A 98 0.20 13.04 -9.07
N GLU A 99 1.02 13.38 -10.04
CA GLU A 99 0.81 14.55 -10.89
C GLU A 99 1.25 14.27 -12.34
N THR A 100 0.67 15.00 -13.30
CA THR A 100 1.10 14.93 -14.69
C THR A 100 1.97 16.14 -14.98
N VAL A 101 3.26 15.90 -15.25
CA VAL A 101 4.26 16.92 -15.59
C VAL A 101 4.76 16.66 -17.01
N ASN A 102 4.67 17.67 -17.89
CA ASN A 102 5.11 17.54 -19.29
C ASN A 102 4.57 16.28 -20.01
N ASN A 103 3.28 16.02 -19.86
CA ASN A 103 2.57 14.84 -20.41
C ASN A 103 3.11 13.49 -19.90
N SER A 104 3.80 13.46 -18.77
CA SER A 104 4.25 12.25 -18.11
C SER A 104 3.75 12.23 -16.68
N ASP A 105 3.19 11.10 -16.27
CA ASP A 105 2.78 10.91 -14.88
C ASP A 105 4.00 10.72 -13.99
N GLU A 106 4.07 11.50 -12.93
CA GLU A 106 5.12 11.46 -11.93
C GLU A 106 4.58 11.19 -10.54
N MET A 107 5.39 10.56 -9.71
CA MET A 107 5.12 10.31 -8.31
C MET A 107 6.12 11.05 -7.44
N LEU A 108 5.59 11.86 -6.52
CA LEU A 108 6.33 12.49 -5.44
C LEU A 108 5.97 11.79 -4.13
N ILE A 109 6.98 11.33 -3.42
CA ILE A 109 6.85 10.79 -2.07
C ILE A 109 7.46 11.80 -1.10
N GLU A 110 6.63 12.37 -0.22
CA GLU A 110 7.05 13.21 0.89
C GLU A 110 6.97 12.39 2.16
N VAL A 111 8.03 12.40 2.97
CA VAL A 111 8.08 11.66 4.24
C VAL A 111 8.71 12.52 5.33
N GLU A 112 8.11 12.49 6.51
CA GLU A 112 8.61 13.21 7.67
C GLU A 112 9.83 12.52 8.28
N LEU A 113 10.77 13.34 8.74
CA LEU A 113 11.90 12.88 9.54
C LEU A 113 11.43 12.56 10.98
N SER A 114 12.09 11.60 11.63
CA SER A 114 11.86 11.27 13.04
C SER A 114 12.60 12.25 13.97
N ASP A 115 12.25 12.24 15.27
CA ASP A 115 12.95 13.03 16.29
C ASP A 115 14.40 12.59 16.50
N LEU A 116 14.77 11.43 16.00
CA LEU A 116 16.12 10.87 16.12
C LEU A 116 17.09 11.45 15.07
N PHE A 117 16.59 12.31 14.21
CA PHE A 117 17.39 12.86 13.12
C PHE A 117 18.25 14.04 13.60
N THR A 118 19.52 14.06 13.20
CA THR A 118 20.45 15.19 13.40
C THR A 118 20.55 16.01 12.10
N ASP A 119 20.55 17.34 12.21
CA ASP A 119 20.57 18.31 11.09
C ASP A 119 21.87 18.30 10.25
N ASP A 120 22.41 17.13 9.94
CA ASP A 120 23.57 17.00 9.06
C ASP A 120 23.15 16.81 7.62
N TYR A 121 23.41 17.81 6.78
CA TYR A 121 23.05 17.80 5.36
C TYR A 121 23.66 16.61 4.59
N SER A 122 24.87 16.17 4.96
CA SER A 122 25.53 15.03 4.31
C SER A 122 24.83 13.71 4.62
N VAL A 123 24.30 13.57 5.83
CA VAL A 123 23.52 12.42 6.28
C VAL A 123 22.18 12.39 5.57
N LEU A 124 21.48 13.55 5.44
CA LEU A 124 20.24 13.70 4.70
C LEU A 124 20.37 13.28 3.23
N GLN A 125 21.42 13.76 2.56
CA GLN A 125 21.64 13.40 1.16
C GLN A 125 21.86 11.88 0.99
N ARG A 126 22.64 11.27 1.87
CA ARG A 126 22.90 9.84 1.85
C ARG A 126 21.63 9.05 2.08
N LEU A 127 20.86 9.42 3.12
CA LEU A 127 19.57 8.82 3.45
C LEU A 127 18.60 8.91 2.26
N ALA A 128 18.42 10.10 1.67
CA ALA A 128 17.55 10.29 0.51
C ALA A 128 17.96 9.41 -0.68
N LYS A 129 19.27 9.28 -0.92
CA LYS A 129 19.79 8.44 -2.00
C LYS A 129 19.52 6.94 -1.75
N ASP A 130 19.72 6.48 -0.52
CA ASP A 130 19.49 5.07 -0.17
C ASP A 130 18.00 4.71 -0.23
N ILE A 131 17.10 5.57 0.26
CA ILE A 131 15.65 5.39 0.15
C ILE A 131 15.23 5.37 -1.32
N THR A 132 15.70 6.34 -2.12
CA THR A 132 15.36 6.43 -3.55
C THR A 132 15.79 5.19 -4.30
N ARG A 133 16.97 4.64 -3.99
CA ARG A 133 17.47 3.39 -4.59
C ARG A 133 16.57 2.22 -4.23
N GLN A 134 16.26 2.00 -2.95
CA GLN A 134 15.41 0.89 -2.52
C GLN A 134 13.99 0.99 -3.11
N LEU A 135 13.40 2.18 -3.13
CA LEU A 135 12.11 2.41 -3.77
C LEU A 135 12.16 2.07 -5.26
N LYS A 136 13.22 2.49 -5.97
CA LYS A 136 13.38 2.19 -7.40
C LYS A 136 13.52 0.69 -7.66
N ASP A 137 14.30 -0.01 -6.84
CA ASP A 137 14.54 -1.44 -6.98
C ASP A 137 13.26 -2.26 -6.73
N GLU A 138 12.44 -1.87 -5.77
CA GLU A 138 11.18 -2.58 -5.43
C GLU A 138 10.02 -2.21 -6.36
N LEU A 139 9.87 -0.92 -6.70
CA LEU A 139 8.74 -0.43 -7.49
C LEU A 139 8.99 -0.48 -8.99
N LEU A 140 10.25 -0.67 -9.43
CA LEU A 140 10.69 -0.63 -10.82
C LEU A 140 10.33 0.67 -11.54
N LEU A 141 10.15 1.76 -10.79
CA LEU A 141 9.78 3.09 -11.27
C LEU A 141 10.72 4.15 -10.70
N THR A 142 10.86 5.24 -11.46
CA THR A 142 11.56 6.43 -10.95
C THR A 142 10.53 7.35 -10.29
N GLN A 143 10.77 7.68 -9.04
CA GLN A 143 9.97 8.59 -8.22
C GLN A 143 10.82 9.73 -7.69
N ARG A 144 10.18 10.83 -7.33
CA ARG A 144 10.81 11.91 -6.58
C ARG A 144 10.59 11.68 -5.08
N LEU A 145 11.63 11.88 -4.28
CA LEU A 145 11.57 11.78 -2.83
C LEU A 145 11.87 13.14 -2.21
N LYS A 146 11.11 13.53 -1.21
CA LYS A 146 11.33 14.75 -0.43
C LYS A 146 11.24 14.41 1.05
N LEU A 147 12.33 14.62 1.76
CA LEU A 147 12.38 14.56 3.22
C LEU A 147 11.90 15.89 3.78
N VAL A 148 10.95 15.86 4.70
CA VAL A 148 10.35 17.06 5.29
C VAL A 148 10.47 17.02 6.80
N ALA A 149 10.42 18.19 7.43
CA ALA A 149 10.47 18.28 8.89
C ALA A 149 9.25 17.60 9.53
N LYS A 150 9.41 17.07 10.72
CA LYS A 150 8.31 16.49 11.50
C LYS A 150 7.15 17.47 11.66
N GLY A 151 5.92 17.01 11.47
CA GLY A 151 4.70 17.82 11.55
C GLY A 151 4.45 18.74 10.35
N SER A 152 5.22 18.58 9.25
CA SER A 152 5.02 19.37 8.02
C SER A 152 3.88 18.84 7.15
N LEU A 153 3.59 17.55 7.24
CA LEU A 153 2.51 16.94 6.47
C LEU A 153 1.18 17.04 7.24
N PRO A 154 0.06 17.16 6.52
CA PRO A 154 -1.23 17.26 7.16
C PRO A 154 -1.54 15.98 7.95
N VAL A 155 -1.86 16.12 9.22
CA VAL A 155 -2.39 15.05 10.05
C VAL A 155 -3.89 15.00 9.86
N GLN A 156 -4.39 13.86 9.38
CA GLN A 156 -5.83 13.65 9.23
C GLN A 156 -6.37 12.89 10.43
N GLU A 157 -7.41 13.41 11.05
CA GLU A 157 -8.17 12.69 12.07
C GLU A 157 -8.97 11.56 11.38
N GLY A 158 -8.75 10.33 11.80
CA GLY A 158 -9.41 9.14 11.24
C GLY A 158 -8.53 8.32 10.29
N LYS A 159 -9.09 7.88 9.16
CA LYS A 159 -8.33 7.07 8.17
C LYS A 159 -7.34 7.97 7.44
N ALA A 160 -6.04 7.67 7.57
CA ALA A 160 -5.00 8.44 6.90
C ALA A 160 -5.12 8.31 5.37
N VAL A 161 -5.35 9.43 4.67
CA VAL A 161 -5.28 9.49 3.20
C VAL A 161 -3.82 9.65 2.81
N ARG A 162 -3.20 8.56 2.39
CA ARG A 162 -1.78 8.49 2.04
C ARG A 162 -1.50 8.85 0.59
N VAL A 163 -2.53 8.95 -0.24
CA VAL A 163 -2.41 9.20 -1.68
C VAL A 163 -3.25 10.41 -2.09
N LYS A 164 -2.63 11.34 -2.79
CA LYS A 164 -3.26 12.50 -3.41
C LYS A 164 -3.05 12.42 -4.91
N ASP A 165 -4.11 12.09 -5.65
CA ASP A 165 -4.06 12.02 -7.11
C ASP A 165 -4.50 13.37 -7.70
N LEU A 166 -3.55 14.07 -8.33
CA LEU A 166 -3.76 15.35 -8.99
C LEU A 166 -3.70 15.24 -10.53
N ARG A 167 -3.60 14.00 -11.03
CA ARG A 167 -3.57 13.78 -12.48
C ARG A 167 -4.90 14.20 -13.10
N LYS A 168 -4.82 14.83 -14.25
CA LYS A 168 -6.01 15.17 -15.04
C LYS A 168 -6.34 13.95 -15.91
N PHE A 169 -7.39 13.25 -15.56
CA PHE A 169 -7.98 12.26 -16.45
C PHE A 169 -8.85 13.01 -17.49
N CYS A 170 -8.43 13.02 -18.75
CA CYS A 170 -9.23 13.50 -19.87
C CYS A 170 -10.28 12.46 -20.26
#